data_45b8d8aba259de6d3e41e96bf632718a
#
_entry.id   45b8d8aba259de6d3e41e96bf632718a
#
_cell.length_a   1.000
_cell.length_b   1.000
_cell.length_c   1.000
_cell.angle_alpha   90.00
_cell.angle_beta   90.00
_cell.angle_gamma   90.00
#
_symmetry.space_group_name_H-M   'P 1'
#
loop_
_entity.id
_entity.type
_entity.pdbx_description
1 polymer ?
#
loop_
_entity_poly.entity_id
_entity_poly.type
_entity_poly.pdbx_seq_one_letter_code
_entity_poly.pdbx_strand_id
1 'polypeptide(L)'
;MSNSTFRSNCGLATGLDIIGDKWSLLIVRDLMEGKKTFTEMRLSKEGVATNILADRLKSLSINHIISFYHAADNRKTKYYFLTEKGLELYTIQLEVMRWTYKYYPEQASDHIEFLEQLSHNTTQKDRKSVV
;
A
#
# COMPACT_ATOMS: atom_id res chain seq x y z
N MET A 1 23.17 -6.10 -11.87
CA MET A 1 22.70 -6.11 -11.17
C MET A 1 22.67 -6.85 -10.09
N SER A 2 23.16 -6.70 -9.21
CA SER A 2 23.25 -7.54 -8.16
C SER A 2 22.04 -7.53 -7.31
N ASN A 3 21.37 -8.59 -7.29
CA ASN A 3 20.20 -8.76 -6.46
C ASN A 3 20.49 -9.63 -5.26
N SER A 4 21.72 -9.53 -4.79
CA SER A 4 22.17 -10.33 -3.66
C SER A 4 21.39 -10.05 -2.37
N THR A 5 20.66 -8.91 -2.32
CA THR A 5 19.83 -8.54 -1.17
C THR A 5 18.51 -9.30 -1.12
N PHE A 6 18.08 -9.93 -2.19
CA PHE A 6 16.83 -10.69 -2.22
C PHE A 6 17.07 -12.17 -1.95
N ARG A 7 16.10 -12.79 -1.25
CA ARG A 7 16.22 -14.19 -0.80
C ARG A 7 16.26 -15.19 -1.95
N SER A 8 15.62 -14.88 -3.07
CA SER A 8 15.55 -15.79 -4.21
C SER A 8 15.15 -15.03 -5.47
N ASN A 9 15.01 -15.75 -6.58
CA ASN A 9 14.54 -15.17 -7.84
C ASN A 9 13.02 -15.26 -8.00
N CYS A 10 12.31 -15.71 -6.97
CA CYS A 10 10.85 -15.77 -7.01
C CYS A 10 10.26 -14.36 -6.86
N GLY A 11 9.46 -13.92 -7.84
CA GLY A 11 8.83 -12.59 -7.80
C GLY A 11 7.95 -12.39 -6.59
N LEU A 12 7.27 -13.43 -6.14
CA LEU A 12 6.43 -13.33 -4.93
C LEU A 12 7.31 -13.10 -3.70
N ALA A 13 8.38 -13.88 -3.55
CA ALA A 13 9.29 -13.73 -2.41
C ALA A 13 9.91 -12.33 -2.39
N THR A 14 10.36 -11.85 -3.53
CA THR A 14 10.94 -10.50 -3.65
C THR A 14 9.93 -9.43 -3.29
N GLY A 15 8.71 -9.54 -3.82
CA GLY A 15 7.64 -8.59 -3.49
C GLY A 15 7.34 -8.57 -1.99
N LEU A 16 7.28 -9.74 -1.36
CA LEU A 16 7.03 -9.82 0.07
C LEU A 16 8.19 -9.27 0.90
N ASP A 17 9.41 -9.33 0.39
CA ASP A 17 10.55 -8.69 1.07
C ASP A 17 10.37 -7.17 1.14
N ILE A 18 9.66 -6.59 0.19
CA ILE A 18 9.45 -5.14 0.10
C ILE A 18 8.17 -4.70 0.83
N ILE A 19 7.06 -5.41 0.60
CA ILE A 19 5.75 -4.99 1.12
C ILE A 19 5.06 -6.03 2.00
N GLY A 20 5.74 -7.10 2.38
CA GLY A 20 5.10 -8.23 3.08
C GLY A 20 4.91 -8.06 4.57
N ASP A 21 5.35 -6.94 5.13
CA ASP A 21 5.12 -6.65 6.54
C ASP A 21 3.69 -6.15 6.77
N LYS A 22 3.31 -6.03 8.02
CA LYS A 22 1.98 -5.65 8.44
C LYS A 22 1.57 -4.22 8.07
N TRP A 23 2.53 -3.33 7.84
CA TRP A 23 2.29 -1.89 7.81
C TRP A 23 2.47 -1.21 6.47
N SER A 24 3.31 -1.75 5.59
CA SER A 24 3.65 -1.08 4.33
C SER A 24 2.44 -0.79 3.45
N LEU A 25 1.58 -1.77 3.21
CA LEU A 25 0.39 -1.55 2.39
C LEU A 25 -0.63 -0.64 3.07
N LEU A 26 -0.67 -0.60 4.40
CA LEU A 26 -1.54 0.32 5.12
C LEU A 26 -1.05 1.77 4.97
N ILE A 27 0.26 1.99 4.97
CA ILE A 27 0.84 3.30 4.70
C ILE A 27 0.49 3.75 3.28
N VAL A 28 0.63 2.86 2.31
CA VAL A 28 0.26 3.15 0.93
C VAL A 28 -1.22 3.53 0.84
N ARG A 29 -2.09 2.79 1.53
CA ARG A 29 -3.51 3.12 1.62
C ARG A 29 -3.73 4.53 2.16
N ASP A 30 -3.06 4.86 3.26
CA ASP A 30 -3.20 6.17 3.89
C ASP A 30 -2.83 7.30 2.93
N LEU A 31 -1.74 7.11 2.17
CA LEU A 31 -1.32 8.10 1.18
C LEU A 31 -2.33 8.20 0.03
N MET A 32 -2.92 7.10 -0.39
CA MET A 32 -3.98 7.10 -1.40
C MET A 32 -5.23 7.83 -0.92
N GLU A 33 -5.50 7.78 0.39
CA GLU A 33 -6.64 8.46 1.00
C GLU A 33 -6.38 9.94 1.27
N GLY A 34 -5.18 10.43 0.96
CA GLY A 34 -4.86 11.85 1.09
C GLY A 34 -4.06 12.24 2.31
N LYS A 35 -3.69 11.30 3.17
CA LYS A 35 -2.77 11.58 4.26
C LYS A 35 -1.40 11.87 3.68
N LYS A 36 -0.66 12.81 4.30
CA LYS A 36 0.62 13.28 3.75
C LYS A 36 1.73 13.33 4.78
N THR A 37 1.40 13.42 6.06
CA THR A 37 2.39 13.67 7.10
C THR A 37 2.54 12.46 8.01
N PHE A 38 3.70 12.41 8.66
CA PHE A 38 3.96 11.39 9.69
C PHE A 38 2.85 11.39 10.74
N THR A 39 2.48 12.56 11.23
CA THR A 39 1.45 12.68 12.27
C THR A 39 0.11 12.12 11.82
N GLU A 40 -0.30 12.45 10.59
CA GLU A 40 -1.56 11.93 10.05
C GLU A 40 -1.56 10.40 9.98
N MET A 41 -0.46 9.83 9.50
CA MET A 41 -0.35 8.38 9.39
C MET A 41 -0.25 7.69 10.75
N ARG A 42 0.42 8.33 11.71
CA ARG A 42 0.53 7.80 13.08
C ARG A 42 -0.85 7.70 13.75
N LEU A 43 -1.75 8.59 13.39
CA LEU A 43 -3.10 8.62 13.98
C LEU A 43 -4.08 7.67 13.30
N SER A 44 -3.63 6.86 12.35
CA SER A 44 -4.47 5.86 11.70
C SER A 44 -5.00 4.85 12.72
N LYS A 45 -6.19 4.36 12.47
CA LYS A 45 -6.93 3.52 13.43
C LYS A 45 -6.25 2.20 13.77
N GLU A 46 -5.34 1.72 12.93
CA GLU A 46 -4.59 0.49 13.20
C GLU A 46 -3.52 0.66 14.27
N GLY A 47 -3.18 1.90 14.62
CA GLY A 47 -2.32 2.15 15.77
C GLY A 47 -0.85 1.80 15.59
N VAL A 48 -0.27 2.15 14.45
CA VAL A 48 1.14 1.86 14.19
C VAL A 48 2.05 2.57 15.20
N ALA A 49 3.02 1.85 15.75
CA ALA A 49 4.01 2.45 16.65
C ALA A 49 4.90 3.43 15.90
N THR A 50 5.31 4.50 16.57
CA THR A 50 6.09 5.59 15.98
C THR A 50 7.39 5.10 15.33
N ASN A 51 8.12 4.24 16.00
CA ASN A 51 9.39 3.71 15.49
C ASN A 51 9.17 2.80 14.27
N ILE A 52 8.09 2.06 14.25
CA ILE A 52 7.76 1.18 13.12
C ILE A 52 7.35 2.02 11.91
N LEU A 53 6.51 3.04 12.12
CA LEU A 53 6.12 3.95 11.05
C LEU A 53 7.34 4.63 10.43
N ALA A 54 8.25 5.15 11.27
CA ALA A 54 9.47 5.79 10.78
C ALA A 54 10.32 4.82 9.94
N ASP A 55 10.47 3.60 10.42
CA ASP A 55 11.23 2.56 9.72
C ASP A 55 10.60 2.19 8.38
N ARG A 56 9.28 2.02 8.36
CA ARG A 56 8.58 1.68 7.13
C ARG A 56 8.61 2.81 6.10
N LEU A 57 8.45 4.05 6.54
CA LEU A 57 8.56 5.21 5.64
C LEU A 57 9.94 5.28 5.01
N LYS A 58 10.98 5.02 5.79
CA LYS A 58 12.35 4.98 5.28
C LYS A 58 12.52 3.86 4.25
N SER A 59 12.07 2.67 4.56
CA SER A 59 12.17 1.51 3.67
C SER A 59 11.40 1.75 2.37
N LEU A 60 10.19 2.26 2.46
CA LEU A 60 9.38 2.54 1.27
C LEU A 60 10.01 3.64 0.41
N SER A 61 10.65 4.63 1.03
CA SER A 61 11.37 5.68 0.31
C SER A 61 12.60 5.12 -0.41
N ILE A 62 13.37 4.28 0.25
CA ILE A 62 14.55 3.63 -0.35
C ILE A 62 14.14 2.78 -1.54
N ASN A 63 13.01 2.10 -1.45
CA ASN A 63 12.50 1.25 -2.54
C ASN A 63 11.71 2.03 -3.60
N HIS A 64 11.70 3.36 -3.52
CA HIS A 64 11.04 4.24 -4.48
C HIS A 64 9.52 4.01 -4.62
N ILE A 65 8.90 3.51 -3.58
CA ILE A 65 7.44 3.36 -3.52
C ILE A 65 6.80 4.68 -3.14
N ILE A 66 7.44 5.40 -2.24
CA ILE A 66 7.04 6.74 -1.84
C ILE A 66 8.21 7.69 -2.01
N SER A 67 7.91 8.96 -2.05
CA SER A 67 8.91 10.03 -1.99
C SER A 67 8.36 11.12 -1.07
N PHE A 68 9.13 12.17 -0.85
CA PHE A 68 8.68 13.26 0.00
C PHE A 68 9.35 14.57 -0.42
N TYR A 69 8.76 15.66 0.04
CA TYR A 69 9.36 16.97 -0.04
C TYR A 69 9.15 17.69 1.28
N HIS A 70 10.00 18.65 1.56
CA HIS A 70 9.89 19.43 2.80
C HIS A 70 8.87 20.55 2.64
N ALA A 71 8.10 20.83 3.68
CA ALA A 71 7.16 21.94 3.67
C ALA A 71 7.93 23.25 3.47
N ALA A 72 7.34 24.18 2.71
CA ALA A 72 7.97 25.45 2.39
C ALA A 72 8.19 26.31 3.64
N ASP A 73 7.28 26.21 4.60
CA ASP A 73 7.30 27.02 5.83
C ASP A 73 7.96 26.31 7.01
N ASN A 74 8.22 25.01 6.90
CA ASN A 74 8.82 24.24 7.98
C ASN A 74 9.57 23.03 7.41
N ARG A 75 10.88 23.16 7.31
CA ARG A 75 11.73 22.11 6.73
C ARG A 75 11.76 20.81 7.53
N LYS A 76 11.29 20.83 8.76
CA LYS A 76 11.19 19.61 9.56
C LYS A 76 9.99 18.77 9.18
N THR A 77 9.00 19.37 8.55
CA THR A 77 7.79 18.66 8.10
C THR A 77 8.03 18.13 6.70
N LYS A 78 7.81 16.83 6.54
CA LYS A 78 7.88 16.18 5.24
C LYS A 78 6.47 15.84 4.78
N TYR A 79 6.20 16.11 3.52
CA TYR A 79 4.98 15.66 2.87
C TYR A 79 5.31 14.48 1.98
N TYR A 80 4.74 13.31 2.30
CA TYR A 80 4.96 12.09 1.58
C TYR A 80 3.94 11.92 0.46
N PHE A 81 4.35 11.29 -0.62
CA PHE A 81 3.45 10.98 -1.74
C PHE A 81 3.89 9.68 -2.42
N LEU A 82 2.95 9.06 -3.11
CA LEU A 82 3.21 7.82 -3.83
C LEU A 82 3.87 8.13 -5.18
N THR A 83 4.92 7.39 -5.49
CA THR A 83 5.50 7.39 -6.83
C THR A 83 4.60 6.57 -7.76
N GLU A 84 4.91 6.58 -9.05
CA GLU A 84 4.21 5.72 -10.01
C GLU A 84 4.30 4.24 -9.58
N LYS A 85 5.48 3.82 -9.14
CA LYS A 85 5.70 2.47 -8.62
C LYS A 85 4.78 2.17 -7.42
N GLY A 86 4.63 3.15 -6.53
CA GLY A 86 3.74 3.01 -5.37
C GLY A 86 2.27 2.97 -5.75
N LEU A 87 1.86 3.79 -6.73
CA LEU A 87 0.47 3.79 -7.19
C LEU A 87 0.06 2.43 -7.77
N GLU A 88 0.97 1.72 -8.38
CA GLU A 88 0.68 0.39 -8.94
C GLU A 88 0.37 -0.66 -7.88
N LEU A 89 0.70 -0.41 -6.61
CA LEU A 89 0.34 -1.30 -5.51
C LEU A 89 -1.17 -1.31 -5.23
N TYR A 90 -1.90 -0.36 -5.78
CA TYR A 90 -3.35 -0.31 -5.63
C TYR A 90 -4.01 -1.63 -6.04
N THR A 91 -3.57 -2.23 -7.14
CA THR A 91 -4.11 -3.51 -7.62
C THR A 91 -3.92 -4.63 -6.60
N ILE A 92 -2.75 -4.66 -5.96
CA ILE A 92 -2.47 -5.65 -4.92
C ILE A 92 -3.39 -5.45 -3.72
N GLN A 93 -3.57 -4.20 -3.30
CA GLN A 93 -4.47 -3.87 -2.19
C GLN A 93 -5.89 -4.33 -2.47
N LEU A 94 -6.37 -4.09 -3.70
CA LEU A 94 -7.71 -4.51 -4.10
C LEU A 94 -7.88 -6.02 -4.03
N GLU A 95 -6.87 -6.77 -4.45
CA GLU A 95 -6.93 -8.23 -4.39
C GLU A 95 -6.95 -8.74 -2.94
N VAL A 96 -6.14 -8.13 -2.06
CA VAL A 96 -6.19 -8.47 -0.64
C VAL A 96 -7.57 -8.18 -0.06
N MET A 97 -8.13 -7.02 -0.37
CA MET A 97 -9.47 -6.62 0.11
C MET A 97 -10.55 -7.57 -0.41
N ARG A 98 -10.47 -7.95 -1.68
CA ARG A 98 -11.42 -8.88 -2.28
C ARG A 98 -11.39 -10.24 -1.60
N TRP A 99 -10.20 -10.78 -1.36
CA TRP A 99 -10.03 -12.03 -0.65
C TRP A 99 -10.61 -11.94 0.76
N THR A 100 -10.33 -10.84 1.45
CA THR A 100 -10.83 -10.59 2.82
C THR A 100 -12.35 -10.53 2.82
N TYR A 101 -12.95 -9.79 1.88
CA TYR A 101 -14.40 -9.66 1.79
C TYR A 101 -15.08 -11.02 1.59
N LYS A 102 -14.47 -11.86 0.78
CA LYS A 102 -15.02 -13.18 0.49
C LYS A 102 -15.13 -14.07 1.74
N TYR A 103 -14.11 -14.04 2.58
CA TYR A 103 -14.02 -14.94 3.73
C TYR A 103 -14.33 -14.29 5.07
N TYR A 104 -14.26 -12.98 5.15
CA TYR A 104 -14.48 -12.21 6.37
C TYR A 104 -15.34 -10.98 6.06
N PRO A 105 -16.57 -11.17 5.60
CA PRO A 105 -17.40 -10.04 5.13
C PRO A 105 -17.66 -8.98 6.19
N GLU A 106 -17.68 -9.34 7.48
CA GLU A 106 -17.87 -8.37 8.56
C GLU A 106 -16.73 -7.37 8.65
N GLN A 107 -15.53 -7.77 8.22
CA GLN A 107 -14.36 -6.91 8.27
C GLN A 107 -14.29 -5.95 7.09
N ALA A 108 -15.14 -6.12 6.10
CA ALA A 108 -15.15 -5.29 4.90
C ALA A 108 -16.37 -4.37 4.83
N SER A 109 -17.08 -4.18 5.93
CA SER A 109 -18.34 -3.47 5.94
C SER A 109 -18.25 -2.03 5.42
N ASP A 110 -17.14 -1.36 5.68
CA ASP A 110 -16.94 0.03 5.26
C ASP A 110 -16.73 0.17 3.75
N HIS A 111 -16.45 -0.93 3.06
CA HIS A 111 -16.09 -0.92 1.66
C HIS A 111 -16.90 -1.89 0.80
N ILE A 112 -17.99 -2.42 1.35
CA ILE A 112 -18.78 -3.46 0.66
C ILE A 112 -19.21 -3.03 -0.73
N GLU A 113 -19.81 -1.83 -0.83
CA GLU A 113 -20.30 -1.33 -2.11
C GLU A 113 -19.18 -1.20 -3.15
N PHE A 114 -18.06 -0.64 -2.73
CA PHE A 114 -16.89 -0.48 -3.56
C PHE A 114 -16.33 -1.83 -4.03
N LEU A 115 -16.24 -2.80 -3.12
CA LEU A 115 -15.73 -4.13 -3.42
C LEU A 115 -16.67 -4.90 -4.36
N GLU A 116 -17.96 -4.72 -4.22
CA GLU A 116 -18.94 -5.32 -5.10
C GLU A 116 -18.81 -4.78 -6.54
N GLN A 117 -18.63 -3.46 -6.68
CA GLN A 117 -18.40 -2.85 -7.98
C GLN A 117 -17.12 -3.37 -8.63
N LEU A 118 -16.04 -3.49 -7.86
CA LEU A 118 -14.78 -4.03 -8.34
C LEU A 118 -14.92 -5.48 -8.79
N SER A 119 -15.63 -6.28 -8.01
CA SER A 119 -15.88 -7.68 -8.35
C SER A 119 -16.58 -7.80 -9.70
N HIS A 120 -17.60 -6.98 -9.94
CA HIS A 120 -18.29 -6.93 -11.22
C HIS A 120 -17.37 -6.55 -12.38
N ASN A 121 -16.61 -5.49 -12.19
CA ASN A 121 -15.71 -5.00 -13.24
C ASN A 121 -14.61 -6.00 -13.56
N THR A 122 -14.08 -6.68 -12.57
CA THR A 122 -13.04 -7.68 -12.77
C THR A 122 -13.59 -8.90 -13.53
N THR A 123 -14.79 -9.34 -13.18
CA THR A 123 -15.41 -10.47 -13.87
C THR A 123 -15.60 -10.16 -15.35
N GLN A 124 -16.03 -8.94 -15.68
CA GLN A 124 -16.19 -8.53 -17.08
C GLN A 124 -14.85 -8.46 -17.80
N LYS A 125 -13.82 -7.93 -17.11
CA LYS A 125 -12.47 -7.83 -17.69
C LYS A 125 -11.88 -9.21 -17.96
N ASP A 126 -12.05 -10.14 -17.03
CA ASP A 126 -11.55 -11.50 -17.19
C ASP A 126 -12.22 -12.20 -18.36
N ARG A 127 -13.51 -11.99 -18.54
CA ARG A 127 -14.23 -12.55 -19.69
C ARG A 127 -13.70 -12.01 -21.02
N LYS A 128 -13.26 -10.74 -21.03
CA LYS A 128 -12.71 -10.13 -22.24
C LYS A 128 -11.29 -10.57 -22.51
N SER A 129 -10.53 -10.90 -21.47
CA SER A 129 -9.13 -11.27 -21.62
C SER A 129 -8.89 -12.74 -21.89
N VAL A 130 -9.91 -13.58 -21.79
CA VAL A 130 -9.81 -15.01 -22.02
C VAL A 130 -10.13 -15.38 -23.48
N VAL A 131 -10.11 -14.42 -24.34
CA VAL A 131 -10.37 -14.66 -25.77
C VAL A 131 -9.13 -15.17 -26.47
#